data_abdef1436218ceafd067a5c9771f54ad
#
_entry.id   abdef1436218ceafd067a5c9771f54ad
#
_cell.length_a   1.000
_cell.length_b   1.000
_cell.length_c   1.000
_cell.angle_alpha   90.00
_cell.angle_beta   90.00
_cell.angle_gamma   90.00
#
_symmetry.space_group_name_H-M   'P 1'
#
loop_
_entity.id
_entity.type
_entity.pdbx_description
1 polymer ?
#
loop_
_entity_poly.entity_id
_entity_poly.type
_entity_poly.pdbx_seq_one_letter_code
_entity_poly.pdbx_strand_id
1 'polypeptide(L)'
;MKIAKDSVMAETIDVLNIDEIKKLIPHRAPILLIDRVENIIPDTEATGIKAVSCNEPYFVGHFPDFPVMPGVLIVEAIAQTASVMVAATTPDFTAGTLVFFTTIEKARFRQPVRPGDVIE
;
A
#
# COMPACT_ATOMS: atom_id res chain seq x y z
N MET A 1 -3.90 -11.88 13.17
CA MET A 1 -5.24 -12.15 13.70
C MET A 1 -5.91 -13.21 12.88
N LYS A 2 -6.73 -13.99 13.51
CA LYS A 2 -7.43 -15.06 12.86
C LYS A 2 -8.91 -14.78 12.78
N ILE A 3 -9.49 -14.96 11.60
CA ILE A 3 -10.93 -14.85 11.44
C ILE A 3 -11.58 -16.09 12.07
N ALA A 4 -12.73 -15.92 12.69
CA ALA A 4 -13.49 -17.04 13.23
C ALA A 4 -13.80 -18.03 12.10
N LYS A 5 -13.44 -19.27 12.34
CA LYS A 5 -13.45 -20.27 11.27
C LYS A 5 -14.84 -20.72 10.91
N ASP A 6 -15.76 -20.57 11.79
CA ASP A 6 -17.14 -20.93 11.51
C ASP A 6 -17.87 -19.83 10.73
N SER A 7 -17.26 -18.65 10.66
CA SER A 7 -17.82 -17.56 9.87
C SER A 7 -17.49 -17.74 8.40
N VAL A 8 -18.21 -17.01 7.59
CA VAL A 8 -17.87 -16.94 6.17
C VAL A 8 -16.58 -16.17 6.05
N MET A 9 -15.52 -16.84 5.67
CA MET A 9 -14.24 -16.19 5.41
C MET A 9 -14.24 -15.62 4.00
N ALA A 10 -13.71 -14.41 3.87
CA ALA A 10 -13.47 -13.86 2.56
C ALA A 10 -12.48 -14.76 1.82
N GLU A 11 -12.69 -14.91 0.53
CA GLU A 11 -11.81 -15.69 -0.32
C GLU A 11 -10.50 -14.94 -0.54
N THR A 12 -9.46 -15.68 -0.92
CA THR A 12 -8.21 -15.08 -1.38
C THR A 12 -8.46 -14.29 -2.65
N ILE A 13 -7.70 -13.23 -2.83
CA ILE A 13 -7.79 -12.38 -4.01
C ILE A 13 -6.43 -12.37 -4.69
N ASP A 14 -6.41 -12.76 -5.97
CA ASP A 14 -5.16 -12.85 -6.71
C ASP A 14 -4.55 -11.49 -7.01
N VAL A 15 -5.38 -10.56 -7.50
CA VAL A 15 -4.89 -9.23 -7.85
C VAL A 15 -6.01 -8.21 -7.80
N LEU A 16 -5.67 -7.00 -7.32
CA LEU A 16 -6.51 -5.81 -7.42
C LEU A 16 -5.71 -4.76 -8.19
N ASN A 17 -6.29 -4.27 -9.27
CA ASN A 17 -5.68 -3.21 -10.07
C ASN A 17 -5.97 -1.83 -9.48
N ILE A 18 -5.44 -0.80 -10.11
CA ILE A 18 -5.56 0.57 -9.59
C ILE A 18 -7.02 1.05 -9.49
N ASP A 19 -7.87 0.64 -10.42
CA ASP A 19 -9.27 1.05 -10.39
C ASP A 19 -9.99 0.44 -9.18
N GLU A 20 -9.68 -0.81 -8.88
CA GLU A 20 -10.24 -1.50 -7.72
C GLU A 20 -9.70 -0.92 -6.41
N ILE A 21 -8.41 -0.60 -6.36
CA ILE A 21 -7.79 0.06 -5.21
C ILE A 21 -8.49 1.37 -4.90
N LYS A 22 -8.76 2.19 -5.93
CA LYS A 22 -9.43 3.48 -5.75
C LYS A 22 -10.85 3.38 -5.21
N LYS A 23 -11.49 2.23 -5.37
CA LYS A 23 -12.80 1.98 -4.78
C LYS A 23 -12.72 1.65 -3.30
N LEU A 24 -11.57 1.23 -2.82
CA LEU A 24 -11.38 0.74 -1.46
C LEU A 24 -10.74 1.76 -0.54
N ILE A 25 -9.82 2.59 -1.05
CA ILE A 25 -9.15 3.61 -0.24
C ILE A 25 -9.36 5.00 -0.86
N PRO A 26 -9.38 6.05 -0.02
CA PRO A 26 -9.66 7.41 -0.49
C PRO A 26 -8.48 8.12 -1.11
N HIS A 27 -7.29 7.58 -0.96
CA HIS A 27 -6.04 8.19 -1.44
C HIS A 27 -6.11 8.43 -2.95
N ARG A 28 -5.53 9.55 -3.38
CA ARG A 28 -5.41 9.91 -4.81
C ARG A 28 -4.05 10.54 -5.04
N ALA A 29 -3.65 10.70 -6.30
CA ALA A 29 -2.40 11.34 -6.62
C ALA A 29 -2.31 12.72 -5.93
N PRO A 30 -1.17 13.10 -5.41
CA PRO A 30 0.13 12.41 -5.51
C PRO A 30 0.42 11.43 -4.37
N ILE A 31 -0.49 11.26 -3.39
CA ILE A 31 -0.21 10.44 -2.21
C ILE A 31 -0.61 8.96 -2.39
N LEU A 32 -1.37 8.62 -3.42
CA LEU A 32 -1.65 7.23 -3.73
C LEU A 32 -0.40 6.61 -4.34
N LEU A 33 0.27 5.74 -3.59
CA LEU A 33 1.59 5.26 -3.94
C LEU A 33 1.60 3.88 -4.58
N ILE A 34 0.62 3.03 -4.26
CA ILE A 34 0.61 1.66 -4.75
C ILE A 34 -0.10 1.55 -6.09
N ASP A 35 0.43 0.71 -6.97
CA ASP A 35 -0.10 0.52 -8.31
C ASP A 35 -0.98 -0.72 -8.40
N ARG A 36 -0.70 -1.72 -7.58
CA ARG A 36 -1.39 -2.99 -7.59
C ARG A 36 -1.23 -3.68 -6.23
N VAL A 37 -2.20 -4.48 -5.84
CA VAL A 37 -2.08 -5.34 -4.66
C VAL A 37 -2.37 -6.77 -5.09
N GLU A 38 -1.49 -7.68 -4.73
CA GLU A 38 -1.54 -9.07 -5.16
C GLU A 38 -1.57 -10.02 -3.98
N ASN A 39 -2.01 -11.25 -4.25
CA ASN A 39 -1.89 -12.36 -3.30
C ASN A 39 -2.47 -12.03 -1.92
N ILE A 40 -3.69 -11.51 -1.91
CA ILE A 40 -4.36 -11.15 -0.66
C ILE A 40 -4.92 -12.41 -0.01
N ILE A 41 -4.43 -12.69 1.18
CA ILE A 41 -4.98 -13.74 2.04
C ILE A 41 -5.61 -13.03 3.24
N PRO A 42 -6.93 -13.16 3.43
CA PRO A 42 -7.63 -12.42 4.49
C PRO A 42 -6.95 -12.55 5.85
N ASP A 43 -6.79 -11.43 6.52
CA ASP A 43 -6.16 -11.30 7.85
C ASP A 43 -4.74 -11.83 7.96
N THR A 44 -4.11 -12.17 6.84
CA THR A 44 -2.80 -12.82 6.86
C THR A 44 -1.74 -11.99 6.15
N GLU A 45 -1.92 -11.77 4.85
CA GLU A 45 -0.90 -11.07 4.07
C GLU A 45 -1.44 -10.52 2.75
N ALA A 46 -0.71 -9.58 2.21
CA ALA A 46 -0.93 -9.05 0.88
C ALA A 46 0.39 -8.47 0.37
N THR A 47 0.53 -8.42 -0.94
CA THR A 47 1.72 -7.83 -1.57
C THR A 47 1.32 -6.58 -2.33
N GLY A 48 1.79 -5.44 -1.88
CA GLY A 48 1.63 -4.17 -2.60
C GLY A 48 2.74 -3.99 -3.61
N ILE A 49 2.41 -3.52 -4.80
CA ILE A 49 3.38 -3.28 -5.86
C ILE A 49 3.44 -1.78 -6.13
N LYS A 50 4.65 -1.25 -6.11
CA LYS A 50 4.93 0.13 -6.49
C LYS A 50 6.02 0.18 -7.54
N ALA A 51 5.70 0.68 -8.72
CA ALA A 51 6.69 1.00 -9.73
C ALA A 51 7.20 2.43 -9.48
N VAL A 52 8.49 2.58 -9.23
CA VAL A 52 9.08 3.86 -8.89
C VAL A 52 9.55 4.56 -10.17
N SER A 53 8.97 5.73 -10.45
CA SER A 53 9.26 6.50 -11.65
C SER A 53 9.97 7.80 -11.29
N CYS A 54 10.90 8.24 -12.14
CA CYS A 54 11.56 9.53 -11.97
C CYS A 54 10.57 10.70 -12.08
N ASN A 55 9.37 10.45 -12.58
CA ASN A 55 8.33 11.47 -12.75
C ASN A 55 7.53 11.75 -11.48
N GLU A 56 7.87 11.13 -10.38
CA GLU A 56 7.14 11.36 -9.13
C GLU A 56 7.56 12.67 -8.48
N PRO A 57 6.60 13.45 -7.94
CA PRO A 57 6.87 14.83 -7.52
C PRO A 57 7.91 14.97 -6.41
N TYR A 58 8.03 13.99 -5.52
CA TYR A 58 8.97 14.10 -4.41
C TYR A 58 10.44 14.04 -4.85
N PHE A 59 10.73 13.53 -6.05
CA PHE A 59 12.10 13.49 -6.54
C PHE A 59 12.65 14.86 -6.94
N VAL A 60 11.79 15.86 -7.09
CA VAL A 60 12.25 17.22 -7.37
C VAL A 60 13.16 17.74 -6.25
N GLY A 61 12.83 17.40 -5.02
CA GLY A 61 13.57 17.88 -3.86
C GLY A 61 14.33 16.80 -3.09
N HIS A 62 14.09 15.53 -3.36
CA HIS A 62 14.67 14.45 -2.55
C HIS A 62 15.39 13.40 -3.39
N PHE A 63 16.50 13.71 -4.03
CA PHE A 63 17.23 14.97 -4.06
C PHE A 63 17.50 15.35 -5.52
N PRO A 64 17.71 16.64 -5.86
CA PRO A 64 17.84 17.04 -7.26
C PRO A 64 18.87 16.26 -8.07
N ASP A 65 20.03 15.99 -7.47
CA ASP A 65 21.11 15.27 -8.17
C ASP A 65 21.20 13.80 -7.82
N PHE A 66 20.35 13.33 -6.93
CA PHE A 66 20.33 11.92 -6.54
C PHE A 66 18.93 11.53 -6.04
N PRO A 67 18.02 11.20 -6.94
CA PRO A 67 16.64 10.88 -6.56
C PRO A 67 16.57 9.60 -5.73
N VAL A 68 15.97 9.71 -4.55
CA VAL A 68 15.76 8.60 -3.62
C VAL A 68 14.35 8.72 -3.06
N MET A 69 13.60 7.64 -3.09
CA MET A 69 12.26 7.64 -2.49
C MET A 69 12.37 7.82 -0.98
N PRO A 70 11.69 8.84 -0.41
CA PRO A 70 11.71 9.03 1.04
C PRO A 70 11.23 7.77 1.77
N GLY A 71 12.00 7.35 2.79
CA GLY A 71 11.64 6.15 3.55
C GLY A 71 10.27 6.22 4.18
N VAL A 72 9.85 7.40 4.62
CA VAL A 72 8.52 7.59 5.22
C VAL A 72 7.41 7.30 4.21
N LEU A 73 7.66 7.50 2.92
CA LEU A 73 6.68 7.19 1.88
C LEU A 73 6.63 5.68 1.60
N ILE A 74 7.72 4.97 1.81
CA ILE A 74 7.71 3.50 1.73
C ILE A 74 6.80 2.95 2.84
N VAL A 75 6.90 3.50 4.05
CA VAL A 75 6.00 3.14 5.15
C VAL A 75 4.55 3.47 4.79
N GLU A 76 4.31 4.61 4.17
CA GLU A 76 2.97 4.99 3.72
C GLU A 76 2.44 3.98 2.70
N ALA A 77 3.26 3.56 1.74
CA ALA A 77 2.86 2.56 0.74
C ALA A 77 2.48 1.22 1.40
N ILE A 78 3.23 0.80 2.41
CA ILE A 78 2.91 -0.40 3.17
C ILE A 78 1.56 -0.26 3.86
N ALA A 79 1.30 0.89 4.46
CA ALA A 79 0.03 1.15 5.13
C ALA A 79 -1.14 1.16 4.14
N GLN A 80 -0.95 1.72 2.96
CA GLN A 80 -1.98 1.70 1.92
C GLN A 80 -2.28 0.28 1.50
N THR A 81 -1.26 -0.57 1.34
CA THR A 81 -1.44 -1.99 1.04
C THR A 81 -2.26 -2.68 2.12
N ALA A 82 -1.93 -2.43 3.38
CA ALA A 82 -2.68 -3.00 4.50
C ALA A 82 -4.13 -2.53 4.51
N SER A 83 -4.36 -1.25 4.23
CA SER A 83 -5.70 -0.68 4.16
C SER A 83 -6.54 -1.32 3.05
N VAL A 84 -5.92 -1.54 1.89
CA VAL A 84 -6.58 -2.22 0.77
C VAL A 84 -6.93 -3.65 1.16
N MET A 85 -6.01 -4.35 1.80
CA MET A 85 -6.27 -5.73 2.26
C MET A 85 -7.47 -5.79 3.19
N VAL A 86 -7.51 -4.92 4.19
CA VAL A 86 -8.62 -4.88 5.15
C VAL A 86 -9.93 -4.51 4.46
N ALA A 87 -9.91 -3.49 3.61
CA ALA A 87 -11.12 -3.05 2.91
C ALA A 87 -11.67 -4.13 1.98
N ALA A 88 -10.78 -4.82 1.28
CA ALA A 88 -11.19 -5.84 0.31
C ALA A 88 -11.74 -7.11 0.97
N THR A 89 -11.33 -7.38 2.21
CA THR A 89 -11.67 -8.65 2.87
C THR A 89 -12.61 -8.49 4.05
N THR A 90 -13.07 -7.29 4.34
CA THR A 90 -14.01 -7.02 5.43
C THR A 90 -15.39 -6.75 4.83
N PRO A 91 -16.38 -7.64 5.06
CA PRO A 91 -17.69 -7.53 4.39
C PRO A 91 -18.42 -6.21 4.61
N ASP A 92 -18.30 -5.62 5.79
CA ASP A 92 -19.03 -4.41 6.15
C ASP A 92 -18.18 -3.14 6.02
N PHE A 93 -17.07 -3.23 5.31
CA PHE A 93 -16.20 -2.08 5.14
C PHE A 93 -16.88 -1.02 4.29
N THR A 94 -16.93 0.21 4.81
CA THR A 94 -17.50 1.34 4.08
C THR A 94 -16.42 2.04 3.28
N ALA A 95 -16.62 2.11 1.96
CA ALA A 95 -15.69 2.82 1.09
C ALA A 95 -15.57 4.28 1.53
N GLY A 96 -14.35 4.79 1.55
CA GLY A 96 -14.07 6.15 1.99
C GLY A 96 -13.77 6.28 3.48
N THR A 97 -13.78 5.18 4.23
CA THR A 97 -13.34 5.19 5.62
C THR A 97 -11.88 5.64 5.68
N LEU A 98 -11.61 6.61 6.54
CA LEU A 98 -10.25 7.12 6.70
C LEU A 98 -9.49 6.30 7.72
N VAL A 99 -8.25 5.97 7.37
CA VAL A 99 -7.34 5.23 8.26
C VAL A 99 -6.14 6.12 8.55
N PHE A 100 -5.86 6.33 9.82
CA PHE A 100 -4.74 7.16 10.25
C PHE A 100 -3.71 6.34 11.00
N PHE A 101 -2.44 6.65 10.77
CA PHE A 101 -1.39 6.12 11.61
C PHE A 101 -1.48 6.72 13.01
N THR A 102 -1.33 5.87 14.02
CA THR A 102 -1.16 6.33 15.38
C THR A 102 0.27 6.10 15.87
N THR A 103 0.95 5.10 15.33
CA THR A 103 2.29 4.72 15.79
C THR A 103 3.04 4.04 14.66
N ILE A 104 4.32 4.33 14.58
CA ILE A 104 5.27 3.61 13.74
C ILE A 104 6.38 3.09 14.64
N GLU A 105 6.52 1.78 14.74
CA GLU A 105 7.55 1.15 15.53
C GLU A 105 8.59 0.51 14.62
N LYS A 106 9.86 0.76 14.88
CA LYS A 106 11.00 0.09 14.23
C LYS A 106 10.94 0.06 12.71
N ALA A 107 11.13 1.18 12.08
CA ALA A 107 11.36 1.24 10.65
C ALA A 107 12.87 1.33 10.38
N ARG A 108 13.38 0.49 9.48
CA ARG A 108 14.78 0.52 9.06
C ARG A 108 14.86 0.52 7.54
N PHE A 109 15.64 1.44 7.00
CA PHE A 109 15.82 1.59 5.56
C PHE A 109 17.27 1.25 5.22
N ARG A 110 17.49 0.09 4.60
CA ARG A 110 18.84 -0.45 4.37
C ARG A 110 19.37 -0.20 2.98
N GLN A 111 18.48 0.02 2.02
CA GLN A 111 18.86 0.27 0.65
C GLN A 111 18.03 1.43 0.10
N PRO A 112 18.65 2.33 -0.66
CA PRO A 112 17.89 3.39 -1.31
C PRO A 112 16.98 2.81 -2.39
N VAL A 113 15.76 3.35 -2.47
CA VAL A 113 14.83 3.06 -3.55
C VAL A 113 14.92 4.20 -4.54
N ARG A 114 15.17 3.88 -5.79
CA ARG A 114 15.44 4.86 -6.84
C ARG A 114 14.54 4.66 -8.04
N PRO A 115 14.40 5.68 -8.90
CA PRO A 115 13.67 5.51 -10.15
C PRO A 115 14.15 4.30 -10.95
N GLY A 116 13.21 3.50 -11.42
CA GLY A 116 13.47 2.25 -12.12
C GLY A 116 13.27 1.02 -11.25
N ASP A 117 13.22 1.18 -9.92
CA ASP A 117 12.97 0.09 -9.02
C ASP A 117 11.49 -0.26 -8.95
N VAL A 118 11.19 -1.52 -8.66
CA VAL A 118 9.84 -1.98 -8.33
C VAL A 118 9.89 -2.49 -6.91
N ILE A 119 9.02 -1.93 -6.06
CA ILE A 119 8.93 -2.35 -4.66
C ILE A 119 7.79 -3.34 -4.53
N GLU A 120 8.05 -4.39 -3.81
CA GLU A 120 7.02 -5.36 -3.44
C GLU A 120 6.89 -5.45 -1.94
#